data_a8be7af4e7eb50729da40d018f50b58c
#
_entry.id   a8be7af4e7eb50729da40d018f50b58c
#
_cell.length_a   1.000
_cell.length_b   1.000
_cell.length_c   1.000
_cell.angle_alpha   90.00
_cell.angle_beta   90.00
_cell.angle_gamma   90.00
#
_symmetry.space_group_name_H-M   'P 1'
#
loop_
_entity.id
_entity.type
_entity.pdbx_description
1 polymer ?
#
loop_
_entity_poly.entity_id
_entity_poly.type
_entity_poly.pdbx_seq_one_letter_code
_entity_poly.pdbx_strand_id
1 'polypeptide(L)'
;MGSRKECAENRKTFEKREPERYREAVPSLLFWYDYNARILPWREDPTPYHVWISEIMLQQTRVEAVRAYYDRFLTELPDVQSVAEASEDRLVKLWEGLGYYSRVRNIAKAAKVLCDKHNGQLPADYALLRELPGIGDYTAGAIASIAFGIPVPAVDGNVLRVFARVTGYRGDIRSDSFKKQVGEQLRQAISAYTEEQNEKSRGKCAEEKTIPGAPVAHPTKVQSAPGRFNQAVMDLGATVCIPNGKPHCEDCPLSHLCAAFGEDLTAEIPAKTEKKARPVEKRTVLVITDGERVLLHRRPAKGLLAGMWEFPGVVGELSPAAAKKAAAGILRRESEEKGLHAKRLPDSRHVFSHVEWEMRGYRIDVPETIAPGAEYSWATPREIREERGVASAFRTYRDLILKGI
;
A
#
# COMPACT_ATOMS: atom_id res chain seq x y z
N MET A 1 23.27 -23.47 39.95
CA MET A 1 21.96 -24.09 39.74
C MET A 1 20.76 -23.15 39.92
N GLY A 2 20.99 -21.90 40.34
CA GLY A 2 19.95 -20.86 40.50
C GLY A 2 19.40 -20.25 39.22
N SER A 3 20.26 -20.07 38.18
CA SER A 3 19.90 -19.26 37.00
C SER A 3 18.83 -19.85 36.06
N ARG A 4 18.66 -21.17 36.01
CA ARG A 4 17.66 -21.82 35.12
C ARG A 4 16.24 -21.80 35.70
N LYS A 5 16.09 -21.84 37.02
CA LYS A 5 14.78 -21.77 37.68
C LYS A 5 14.23 -20.36 37.68
N GLU A 6 15.04 -19.36 37.97
CA GLU A 6 14.66 -17.93 37.88
C GLU A 6 14.29 -17.52 36.46
N CYS A 7 15.00 -18.02 35.43
CA CYS A 7 14.66 -17.77 34.02
C CYS A 7 13.33 -18.42 33.61
N ALA A 8 12.98 -19.60 34.18
CA ALA A 8 11.73 -20.30 33.92
C ALA A 8 10.54 -19.68 34.69
N GLU A 9 10.76 -19.19 35.90
CA GLU A 9 9.73 -18.48 36.68
C GLU A 9 9.45 -17.08 36.13
N ASN A 10 10.48 -16.36 35.71
CA ASN A 10 10.32 -15.09 34.99
C ASN A 10 9.59 -15.29 33.63
N ARG A 11 9.84 -16.37 32.93
CA ARG A 11 9.12 -16.72 31.71
C ARG A 11 7.64 -16.98 31.94
N LYS A 12 7.29 -17.72 32.97
CA LYS A 12 5.89 -18.00 33.34
C LYS A 12 5.12 -16.77 33.86
N THR A 13 5.78 -15.89 34.58
CA THR A 13 5.20 -14.61 35.00
C THR A 13 5.05 -13.64 33.83
N PHE A 14 5.92 -13.71 32.84
CA PHE A 14 5.86 -12.92 31.61
C PHE A 14 4.69 -13.36 30.71
N GLU A 15 4.53 -14.67 30.50
CA GLU A 15 3.42 -15.23 29.71
C GLU A 15 2.05 -14.97 30.37
N LYS A 16 1.95 -14.96 31.70
CA LYS A 16 0.70 -14.62 32.43
C LYS A 16 0.28 -13.16 32.31
N ARG A 17 1.22 -12.22 32.09
CA ARG A 17 0.91 -10.80 31.92
C ARG A 17 0.63 -10.38 30.46
N GLU A 18 0.83 -11.28 29.52
CA GLU A 18 0.68 -10.96 28.12
C GLU A 18 -0.73 -10.46 27.75
N PRO A 19 -1.83 -11.14 28.13
CA PRO A 19 -3.19 -10.66 27.84
C PRO A 19 -3.51 -9.31 28.50
N GLU A 20 -2.98 -9.05 29.69
CA GLU A 20 -3.18 -7.78 30.43
C GLU A 20 -2.54 -6.62 29.66
N ARG A 21 -1.35 -6.80 29.06
CA ARG A 21 -0.69 -5.77 28.26
C ARG A 21 -1.52 -5.31 27.08
N TYR A 22 -2.21 -6.24 26.40
CA TYR A 22 -3.10 -5.89 25.29
C TYR A 22 -4.31 -5.07 25.78
N ARG A 23 -4.90 -5.42 26.92
CA ARG A 23 -6.03 -4.70 27.51
C ARG A 23 -5.63 -3.29 27.95
N GLU A 24 -4.50 -3.14 28.64
CA GLU A 24 -3.99 -1.85 29.12
C GLU A 24 -3.50 -0.96 27.97
N ALA A 25 -3.08 -1.54 26.84
CA ALA A 25 -2.66 -0.78 25.66
C ALA A 25 -3.84 -0.01 25.02
N VAL A 26 -5.08 -0.52 25.10
CA VAL A 26 -6.23 0.11 24.43
C VAL A 26 -6.51 1.52 24.97
N PRO A 27 -6.76 1.74 26.27
CA PRO A 27 -7.02 3.09 26.78
C PRO A 27 -5.82 4.02 26.63
N SER A 28 -4.58 3.51 26.81
CA SER A 28 -3.37 4.32 26.67
C SER A 28 -3.19 4.84 25.23
N LEU A 29 -3.46 4.00 24.23
CA LEU A 29 -3.40 4.37 22.82
C LEU A 29 -4.52 5.33 22.44
N LEU A 30 -5.74 5.11 22.90
CA LEU A 30 -6.87 5.99 22.61
C LEU A 30 -6.64 7.39 23.19
N PHE A 31 -6.16 7.49 24.43
CA PHE A 31 -5.82 8.76 25.06
C PHE A 31 -4.71 9.49 24.27
N TRP A 32 -3.63 8.79 23.91
CA TRP A 32 -2.55 9.37 23.11
C TRP A 32 -3.03 9.85 21.75
N TYR A 33 -3.88 9.07 21.09
CA TYR A 33 -4.39 9.36 19.76
C TYR A 33 -5.23 10.63 19.70
N ASP A 34 -5.97 10.94 20.76
CA ASP A 34 -6.78 12.16 20.84
C ASP A 34 -5.97 13.45 20.71
N TYR A 35 -4.67 13.41 21.04
CA TYR A 35 -3.77 14.55 20.99
C TYR A 35 -2.69 14.46 19.93
N ASN A 36 -2.47 13.28 19.34
CA ASN A 36 -1.36 13.01 18.43
C ASN A 36 -1.79 12.46 17.06
N ALA A 37 -3.09 12.39 16.79
CA ALA A 37 -3.62 11.90 15.51
C ALA A 37 -3.07 12.74 14.35
N ARG A 38 -2.54 12.07 13.33
CA ARG A 38 -2.11 12.75 12.11
C ARG A 38 -3.32 13.26 11.33
N ILE A 39 -3.23 14.50 10.85
CA ILE A 39 -4.23 15.09 9.95
C ILE A 39 -4.04 14.51 8.55
N LEU A 40 -4.99 13.68 8.13
CA LEU A 40 -4.95 12.96 6.86
C LEU A 40 -6.30 13.10 6.15
N PRO A 41 -6.33 13.38 4.82
CA PRO A 41 -7.58 13.65 4.09
C PRO A 41 -8.63 12.55 4.28
N TRP A 42 -8.22 11.29 4.26
CA TRP A 42 -9.13 10.13 4.44
C TRP A 42 -9.65 9.92 5.86
N ARG A 43 -9.25 10.76 6.81
CA ARG A 43 -9.76 10.77 8.20
C ARG A 43 -10.78 11.88 8.46
N GLU A 44 -10.89 12.85 7.57
CA GLU A 44 -11.83 13.96 7.68
C GLU A 44 -13.27 13.49 7.44
N ASP A 45 -13.47 12.64 6.45
CA ASP A 45 -14.74 12.00 6.13
C ASP A 45 -14.55 10.48 5.91
N PRO A 46 -14.47 9.68 6.98
CA PRO A 46 -14.15 8.26 6.92
C PRO A 46 -15.38 7.40 6.52
N THR A 47 -15.97 7.69 5.36
CA THR A 47 -16.99 6.81 4.77
C THR A 47 -16.39 5.43 4.43
N PRO A 48 -17.19 4.36 4.35
CA PRO A 48 -16.68 3.04 3.97
C PRO A 48 -15.90 3.06 2.66
N TYR A 49 -16.35 3.82 1.66
CA TYR A 49 -15.67 3.98 0.38
C TYR A 49 -14.33 4.70 0.54
N HIS A 50 -14.29 5.83 1.26
CA HIS A 50 -13.08 6.61 1.50
C HIS A 50 -12.02 5.82 2.25
N VAL A 51 -12.41 5.07 3.29
CA VAL A 51 -11.52 4.19 4.04
C VAL A 51 -10.98 3.09 3.13
N TRP A 52 -11.84 2.43 2.36
CA TRP A 52 -11.42 1.38 1.44
C TRP A 52 -10.37 1.87 0.44
N ILE A 53 -10.63 2.97 -0.27
CA ILE A 53 -9.71 3.51 -1.28
C ILE A 53 -8.38 3.92 -0.65
N SER A 54 -8.40 4.64 0.48
CA SER A 54 -7.18 5.06 1.17
C SER A 54 -6.34 3.87 1.65
N GLU A 55 -6.97 2.86 2.25
CA GLU A 55 -6.27 1.67 2.75
C GLU A 55 -5.61 0.87 1.61
N ILE A 56 -6.28 0.74 0.46
CA ILE A 56 -5.66 0.11 -0.71
C ILE A 56 -4.51 0.97 -1.27
N MET A 57 -4.65 2.30 -1.31
CA MET A 57 -3.58 3.19 -1.78
C MET A 57 -2.34 3.14 -0.86
N LEU A 58 -2.55 3.05 0.44
CA LEU A 58 -1.49 3.01 1.45
C LEU A 58 -0.72 1.69 1.50
N GLN A 59 -1.24 0.60 0.90
CA GLN A 59 -0.50 -0.66 0.83
C GLN A 59 0.85 -0.45 0.15
N GLN A 60 1.96 -0.59 0.90
CA GLN A 60 3.35 -0.43 0.44
C GLN A 60 3.65 0.94 -0.22
N THR A 61 2.85 1.96 0.05
CA THR A 61 3.03 3.32 -0.45
C THR A 61 3.10 4.30 0.73
N ARG A 62 3.99 5.27 0.66
CA ARG A 62 4.16 6.28 1.71
C ARG A 62 2.98 7.24 1.72
N VAL A 63 2.56 7.68 2.90
CA VAL A 63 1.45 8.62 3.14
C VAL A 63 1.54 9.87 2.25
N GLU A 64 2.71 10.49 2.20
CA GLU A 64 2.91 11.73 1.43
C GLU A 64 2.68 11.53 -0.07
N ALA A 65 3.04 10.36 -0.61
CA ALA A 65 2.76 10.05 -2.00
C ALA A 65 1.26 9.81 -2.26
N VAL A 66 0.52 9.27 -1.28
CA VAL A 66 -0.89 8.93 -1.45
C VAL A 66 -1.79 10.17 -1.48
N ARG A 67 -1.50 11.23 -0.73
CA ARG A 67 -2.36 12.42 -0.60
C ARG A 67 -2.90 12.92 -1.94
N ALA A 68 -2.02 13.31 -2.86
CA ALA A 68 -2.42 13.85 -4.16
C ALA A 68 -3.16 12.85 -5.07
N TYR A 69 -2.87 11.55 -4.91
CA TYR A 69 -3.59 10.50 -5.65
C TYR A 69 -4.98 10.27 -5.10
N TYR A 70 -5.14 10.30 -3.80
CA TYR A 70 -6.42 10.12 -3.13
C TYR A 70 -7.42 11.20 -3.53
N ASP A 71 -7.03 12.47 -3.41
CA ASP A 71 -7.88 13.61 -3.77
C ASP A 71 -8.31 13.54 -5.23
N ARG A 72 -7.36 13.29 -6.14
CA ARG A 72 -7.65 13.16 -7.57
C ARG A 72 -8.57 11.97 -7.86
N PHE A 73 -8.32 10.81 -7.23
CA PHE A 73 -9.10 9.60 -7.46
C PHE A 73 -10.56 9.79 -7.02
N LEU A 74 -10.79 10.38 -5.85
CA LEU A 74 -12.14 10.64 -5.35
C LEU A 74 -12.88 11.73 -6.13
N THR A 75 -12.16 12.73 -6.65
CA THR A 75 -12.74 13.75 -7.53
C THR A 75 -13.26 13.14 -8.82
N GLU A 76 -12.50 12.22 -9.42
CA GLU A 76 -12.83 11.60 -10.70
C GLU A 76 -13.80 10.39 -10.55
N LEU A 77 -13.74 9.72 -9.40
CA LEU A 77 -14.50 8.52 -9.08
C LEU A 77 -15.04 8.63 -7.65
N PRO A 78 -16.15 9.37 -7.45
CA PRO A 78 -16.62 9.73 -6.11
C PRO A 78 -17.28 8.59 -5.33
N ASP A 79 -17.61 7.49 -5.99
CA ASP A 79 -18.34 6.38 -5.39
C ASP A 79 -18.00 5.02 -6.03
N VAL A 80 -18.57 3.95 -5.47
CA VAL A 80 -18.35 2.58 -5.95
C VAL A 80 -18.87 2.39 -7.38
N GLN A 81 -20.00 3.03 -7.73
CA GLN A 81 -20.59 2.92 -9.05
C GLN A 81 -19.69 3.47 -10.13
N SER A 82 -19.14 4.68 -9.93
CA SER A 82 -18.21 5.31 -10.87
C SER A 82 -16.94 4.49 -11.08
N VAL A 83 -16.46 3.80 -10.05
CA VAL A 83 -15.33 2.85 -10.17
C VAL A 83 -15.72 1.62 -10.98
N ALA A 84 -16.91 1.06 -10.76
CA ALA A 84 -17.39 -0.13 -11.48
C ALA A 84 -17.58 0.12 -12.98
N GLU A 85 -18.00 1.34 -13.35
CA GLU A 85 -18.24 1.79 -14.73
C GLU A 85 -16.97 2.26 -15.45
N ALA A 86 -15.94 2.63 -14.71
CA ALA A 86 -14.70 3.14 -15.28
C ALA A 86 -13.97 2.08 -16.11
N SER A 87 -13.42 2.48 -17.26
CA SER A 87 -12.56 1.62 -18.05
C SER A 87 -11.27 1.27 -17.32
N GLU A 88 -10.69 0.10 -17.61
CA GLU A 88 -9.41 -0.31 -17.01
C GLU A 88 -8.29 0.70 -17.29
N ASP A 89 -8.24 1.24 -18.52
CA ASP A 89 -7.22 2.22 -18.90
C ASP A 89 -7.35 3.52 -18.07
N ARG A 90 -8.57 4.02 -17.80
CA ARG A 90 -8.79 5.18 -16.93
C ARG A 90 -8.36 4.90 -15.49
N LEU A 91 -8.74 3.76 -14.93
CA LEU A 91 -8.34 3.37 -13.58
C LEU A 91 -6.82 3.25 -13.43
N VAL A 92 -6.16 2.59 -14.40
CA VAL A 92 -4.71 2.46 -14.45
C VAL A 92 -4.05 3.83 -14.61
N LYS A 93 -4.65 4.74 -15.39
CA LYS A 93 -4.15 6.11 -15.57
C LYS A 93 -4.23 6.93 -14.28
N LEU A 94 -5.34 6.88 -13.56
CA LEU A 94 -5.48 7.54 -12.26
C LEU A 94 -4.50 6.99 -11.21
N TRP A 95 -4.09 5.72 -11.37
CA TRP A 95 -3.15 5.04 -10.48
C TRP A 95 -1.68 5.17 -10.89
N GLU A 96 -1.40 5.80 -12.06
CA GLU A 96 -0.06 5.89 -12.63
C GLU A 96 0.93 6.57 -11.70
N GLY A 97 1.96 5.81 -11.27
CA GLY A 97 2.99 6.27 -10.32
C GLY A 97 2.89 5.68 -8.92
N LEU A 98 1.73 5.18 -8.48
CA LEU A 98 1.58 4.50 -7.19
C LEU A 98 2.20 3.09 -7.16
N GLY A 99 2.36 2.45 -8.33
CA GLY A 99 2.84 1.08 -8.43
C GLY A 99 1.84 0.02 -7.97
N TYR A 100 2.24 -1.25 -8.02
CA TYR A 100 1.39 -2.39 -7.62
C TYR A 100 -0.01 -2.31 -8.23
N TYR A 101 -0.10 -2.23 -9.55
CA TYR A 101 -1.33 -1.98 -10.31
C TYR A 101 -2.41 -3.07 -10.16
N SER A 102 -2.04 -4.25 -9.64
CA SER A 102 -3.02 -5.26 -9.22
C SER A 102 -4.02 -4.71 -8.19
N ARG A 103 -3.62 -3.71 -7.40
CA ARG A 103 -4.48 -3.09 -6.40
C ARG A 103 -5.66 -2.38 -7.06
N VAL A 104 -5.44 -1.50 -8.02
CA VAL A 104 -6.54 -0.78 -8.70
C VAL A 104 -7.41 -1.72 -9.52
N ARG A 105 -6.85 -2.78 -10.11
CA ARG A 105 -7.65 -3.81 -10.78
C ARG A 105 -8.53 -4.59 -9.81
N ASN A 106 -8.04 -4.86 -8.62
CA ASN A 106 -8.84 -5.50 -7.57
C ASN A 106 -9.93 -4.55 -7.05
N ILE A 107 -9.65 -3.23 -6.94
CA ILE A 107 -10.68 -2.23 -6.65
C ILE A 107 -11.79 -2.30 -7.71
N ALA A 108 -11.45 -2.32 -9.01
CA ALA A 108 -12.43 -2.42 -10.08
C ALA A 108 -13.28 -3.70 -10.00
N LYS A 109 -12.65 -4.84 -9.71
CA LYS A 109 -13.36 -6.11 -9.53
C LYS A 109 -14.28 -6.09 -8.31
N ALA A 110 -13.79 -5.55 -7.19
CA ALA A 110 -14.58 -5.44 -5.97
C ALA A 110 -15.76 -4.48 -6.15
N ALA A 111 -15.55 -3.35 -6.83
CA ALA A 111 -16.63 -2.41 -7.15
C ALA A 111 -17.76 -3.07 -7.95
N LYS A 112 -17.45 -3.90 -8.95
CA LYS A 112 -18.46 -4.67 -9.69
C LYS A 112 -19.22 -5.62 -8.78
N VAL A 113 -18.51 -6.38 -7.92
CA VAL A 113 -19.17 -7.28 -6.96
C VAL A 113 -20.07 -6.50 -6.00
N LEU A 114 -19.62 -5.32 -5.54
CA LEU A 114 -20.42 -4.46 -4.67
C LEU A 114 -21.68 -3.94 -5.37
N CYS A 115 -21.60 -3.54 -6.62
CA CYS A 115 -22.78 -3.14 -7.41
C CYS A 115 -23.74 -4.32 -7.62
N ASP A 116 -23.22 -5.48 -8.00
CA ASP A 116 -24.01 -6.66 -8.34
C ASP A 116 -24.71 -7.28 -7.11
N LYS A 117 -24.07 -7.29 -5.95
CA LYS A 117 -24.51 -8.05 -4.77
C LYS A 117 -24.85 -7.21 -3.54
N HIS A 118 -24.39 -5.96 -3.48
CA HIS A 118 -24.46 -5.11 -2.28
C HIS A 118 -24.98 -3.70 -2.57
N ASN A 119 -25.70 -3.50 -3.69
CA ASN A 119 -26.29 -2.22 -4.10
C ASN A 119 -25.26 -1.05 -4.12
N GLY A 120 -24.03 -1.33 -4.53
CA GLY A 120 -22.94 -0.34 -4.57
C GLY A 120 -22.40 0.09 -3.21
N GLN A 121 -22.70 -0.63 -2.13
CA GLN A 121 -22.25 -0.29 -0.77
C GLN A 121 -21.34 -1.37 -0.18
N LEU A 122 -20.35 -0.96 0.59
CA LEU A 122 -19.54 -1.90 1.36
C LEU A 122 -20.38 -2.48 2.50
N PRO A 123 -20.37 -3.80 2.71
CA PRO A 123 -21.13 -4.44 3.79
C PRO A 123 -20.52 -4.13 5.17
N ALA A 124 -21.38 -3.86 6.16
CA ALA A 124 -20.99 -3.69 7.56
C ALA A 124 -20.76 -5.06 8.25
N ASP A 125 -19.96 -5.91 7.60
CA ASP A 125 -19.63 -7.26 8.08
C ASP A 125 -18.20 -7.61 7.67
N TYR A 126 -17.39 -8.02 8.65
CA TYR A 126 -15.97 -8.35 8.43
C TYR A 126 -15.78 -9.55 7.49
N ALA A 127 -16.62 -10.58 7.59
CA ALA A 127 -16.50 -11.77 6.76
C ALA A 127 -16.85 -11.46 5.30
N LEU A 128 -17.94 -10.72 5.07
CA LEU A 128 -18.32 -10.29 3.73
C LEU A 128 -17.31 -9.34 3.09
N LEU A 129 -16.70 -8.44 3.88
CA LEU A 129 -15.61 -7.59 3.39
C LEU A 129 -14.42 -8.41 2.88
N ARG A 130 -14.08 -9.51 3.56
CA ARG A 130 -12.97 -10.39 3.17
C ARG A 130 -13.22 -11.19 1.87
N GLU A 131 -14.45 -11.36 1.48
CA GLU A 131 -14.81 -12.03 0.22
C GLU A 131 -14.58 -11.14 -1.01
N LEU A 132 -14.40 -9.83 -0.79
CA LEU A 132 -14.20 -8.87 -1.88
C LEU A 132 -12.79 -8.98 -2.46
N PRO A 133 -12.63 -8.92 -3.80
CA PRO A 133 -11.33 -8.98 -4.46
C PRO A 133 -10.33 -7.94 -3.93
N GLY A 134 -9.18 -8.40 -3.46
CA GLY A 134 -8.11 -7.51 -2.97
C GLY A 134 -8.27 -7.01 -1.54
N ILE A 135 -9.32 -7.42 -0.83
CA ILE A 135 -9.54 -7.11 0.57
C ILE A 135 -9.14 -8.34 1.42
N GLY A 136 -7.99 -8.26 2.06
CA GLY A 136 -7.51 -9.25 3.02
C GLY A 136 -7.86 -8.88 4.46
N ASP A 137 -7.40 -9.70 5.42
CA ASP A 137 -7.68 -9.54 6.85
C ASP A 137 -7.42 -8.12 7.38
N TYR A 138 -6.27 -7.54 7.00
CA TYR A 138 -5.92 -6.17 7.38
C TYR A 138 -6.91 -5.13 6.86
N THR A 139 -7.15 -5.12 5.54
CA THR A 139 -8.02 -4.12 4.92
C THR A 139 -9.47 -4.27 5.39
N ALA A 140 -9.95 -5.51 5.53
CA ALA A 140 -11.27 -5.78 6.11
C ALA A 140 -11.37 -5.27 7.55
N GLY A 141 -10.33 -5.51 8.38
CA GLY A 141 -10.25 -5.01 9.73
C GLY A 141 -10.25 -3.48 9.82
N ALA A 142 -9.50 -2.81 8.93
CA ALA A 142 -9.49 -1.35 8.86
C ALA A 142 -10.86 -0.78 8.47
N ILE A 143 -11.48 -1.28 7.40
CA ILE A 143 -12.81 -0.83 6.96
C ILE A 143 -13.86 -1.11 8.05
N ALA A 144 -13.91 -2.34 8.56
CA ALA A 144 -14.88 -2.75 9.57
C ALA A 144 -14.79 -1.91 10.84
N SER A 145 -13.59 -1.61 11.33
CA SER A 145 -13.41 -0.84 12.56
C SER A 145 -13.57 0.66 12.37
N ILE A 146 -12.97 1.23 11.32
CA ILE A 146 -12.94 2.68 11.11
C ILE A 146 -14.29 3.20 10.62
N ALA A 147 -14.88 2.52 9.63
CA ALA A 147 -16.13 2.99 9.02
C ALA A 147 -17.39 2.47 9.75
N PHE A 148 -17.33 1.26 10.31
CA PHE A 148 -18.52 0.63 10.91
C PHE A 148 -18.43 0.43 12.41
N GLY A 149 -17.28 0.70 13.05
CA GLY A 149 -17.13 0.55 14.50
C GLY A 149 -17.10 -0.88 14.99
N ILE A 150 -16.90 -1.85 14.12
CA ILE A 150 -16.84 -3.27 14.50
C ILE A 150 -15.53 -3.53 15.27
N PRO A 151 -15.56 -4.22 16.43
CA PRO A 151 -14.39 -4.40 17.28
C PRO A 151 -13.45 -5.49 16.74
N VAL A 152 -12.84 -5.24 15.58
CA VAL A 152 -11.84 -6.10 14.95
C VAL A 152 -10.53 -5.34 14.73
N PRO A 153 -9.37 -6.00 14.92
CA PRO A 153 -8.07 -5.37 14.69
C PRO A 153 -7.71 -5.34 13.20
N ALA A 154 -6.96 -4.30 12.81
CA ALA A 154 -6.29 -4.20 11.52
C ALA A 154 -4.80 -4.52 11.70
N VAL A 155 -4.41 -5.79 11.57
CA VAL A 155 -3.06 -6.26 11.89
C VAL A 155 -2.15 -6.18 10.67
N ASP A 156 -1.25 -5.18 10.65
CA ASP A 156 -0.19 -5.00 9.65
C ASP A 156 1.22 -5.18 10.25
N GLY A 157 2.24 -4.93 9.45
CA GLY A 157 3.63 -4.97 9.91
C GLY A 157 3.96 -3.95 11.02
N ASN A 158 3.25 -2.83 11.11
CA ASN A 158 3.42 -1.85 12.18
C ASN A 158 2.85 -2.39 13.49
N VAL A 159 1.63 -2.91 13.44
CA VAL A 159 0.97 -3.55 14.60
C VAL A 159 1.82 -4.70 15.13
N LEU A 160 2.29 -5.61 14.25
CA LEU A 160 3.15 -6.71 14.64
C LEU A 160 4.45 -6.26 15.29
N ARG A 161 5.09 -5.20 14.76
CA ARG A 161 6.31 -4.64 15.36
C ARG A 161 6.06 -4.02 16.72
N VAL A 162 5.00 -3.22 16.85
CA VAL A 162 4.63 -2.58 18.11
C VAL A 162 4.39 -3.65 19.19
N PHE A 163 3.54 -4.62 18.90
CA PHE A 163 3.19 -5.64 19.89
C PHE A 163 4.30 -6.68 20.11
N ALA A 164 5.18 -6.94 19.13
CA ALA A 164 6.40 -7.71 19.39
C ALA A 164 7.29 -7.01 20.43
N ARG A 165 7.45 -5.69 20.35
CA ARG A 165 8.20 -4.91 21.35
C ARG A 165 7.49 -4.85 22.69
N VAL A 166 6.18 -4.60 22.69
CA VAL A 166 5.37 -4.56 23.93
C VAL A 166 5.43 -5.88 24.67
N THR A 167 5.31 -7.01 23.98
CA THR A 167 5.34 -8.34 24.60
C THR A 167 6.74 -8.92 24.80
N GLY A 168 7.77 -8.34 24.17
CA GLY A 168 9.13 -8.89 24.18
C GLY A 168 9.32 -10.10 23.25
N TYR A 169 8.46 -10.26 22.22
CA TYR A 169 8.52 -11.40 21.31
C TYR A 169 9.78 -11.35 20.44
N ARG A 170 10.61 -12.38 20.53
CA ARG A 170 11.89 -12.49 19.82
C ARG A 170 11.85 -13.35 18.55
N GLY A 171 10.69 -13.93 18.22
CA GLY A 171 10.51 -14.75 17.01
C GLY A 171 10.28 -13.93 15.73
N ASP A 172 10.06 -14.63 14.62
CA ASP A 172 9.70 -13.97 13.35
C ASP A 172 8.27 -13.43 13.42
N ILE A 173 8.15 -12.10 13.43
CA ILE A 173 6.86 -11.40 13.45
C ILE A 173 5.99 -11.66 12.21
N ARG A 174 6.58 -12.23 11.14
CA ARG A 174 5.85 -12.57 9.90
C ARG A 174 5.24 -13.97 9.96
N SER A 175 5.54 -14.75 11.01
CA SER A 175 4.94 -16.08 11.18
C SER A 175 3.43 -15.98 11.33
N ASP A 176 2.71 -16.89 10.71
CA ASP A 176 1.24 -16.90 10.78
C ASP A 176 0.73 -17.18 12.19
N SER A 177 1.50 -17.93 12.99
CA SER A 177 1.19 -18.16 14.41
C SER A 177 1.19 -16.85 15.22
N PHE A 178 2.23 -16.01 15.06
CA PHE A 178 2.31 -14.72 15.77
C PHE A 178 1.25 -13.74 15.29
N LYS A 179 1.01 -13.66 13.98
CA LYS A 179 -0.07 -12.83 13.42
C LYS A 179 -1.44 -13.21 14.00
N LYS A 180 -1.74 -14.51 14.05
CA LYS A 180 -2.98 -15.02 14.61
C LYS A 180 -3.09 -14.72 16.10
N GLN A 181 -2.02 -14.91 16.88
CA GLN A 181 -1.96 -14.61 18.30
C GLN A 181 -2.23 -13.13 18.56
N VAL A 182 -1.49 -12.24 17.91
CA VAL A 182 -1.68 -10.77 18.05
C VAL A 182 -3.10 -10.37 17.66
N GLY A 183 -3.60 -10.87 16.53
CA GLY A 183 -4.96 -10.58 16.06
C GLY A 183 -6.03 -11.00 17.07
N GLU A 184 -5.92 -12.19 17.65
CA GLU A 184 -6.87 -12.69 18.63
C GLU A 184 -6.83 -11.90 19.94
N GLN A 185 -5.63 -11.62 20.46
CA GLN A 185 -5.46 -10.84 21.69
C GLN A 185 -6.00 -9.41 21.54
N LEU A 186 -5.71 -8.76 20.41
CA LEU A 186 -6.22 -7.43 20.12
C LEU A 186 -7.73 -7.42 19.96
N ARG A 187 -8.33 -8.41 19.31
CA ARG A 187 -9.78 -8.50 19.17
C ARG A 187 -10.44 -8.58 20.54
N GLN A 188 -9.94 -9.46 21.40
CA GLN A 188 -10.47 -9.59 22.77
C GLN A 188 -10.33 -8.30 23.55
N ALA A 189 -9.17 -7.62 23.47
CA ALA A 189 -8.93 -6.37 24.17
C ALA A 189 -9.84 -5.23 23.70
N ILE A 190 -10.00 -5.08 22.36
CA ILE A 190 -10.86 -4.05 21.77
C ILE A 190 -12.32 -4.31 22.10
N SER A 191 -12.79 -5.57 22.00
CA SER A 191 -14.17 -5.95 22.33
C SER A 191 -14.50 -5.66 23.78
N ALA A 192 -13.65 -6.13 24.71
CA ALA A 192 -13.84 -5.88 26.13
C ALA A 192 -13.90 -4.39 26.48
N TYR A 193 -12.98 -3.58 25.90
CA TYR A 193 -13.00 -2.14 26.10
C TYR A 193 -14.28 -1.50 25.53
N THR A 194 -14.73 -1.92 24.35
CA THR A 194 -15.93 -1.37 23.72
C THR A 194 -17.20 -1.70 24.52
N GLU A 195 -17.30 -2.92 25.03
CA GLU A 195 -18.40 -3.36 25.89
C GLU A 195 -18.45 -2.54 27.19
N GLU A 196 -17.30 -2.37 27.85
CA GLU A 196 -17.19 -1.57 29.09
C GLU A 196 -17.61 -0.10 28.87
N GLN A 197 -17.22 0.51 27.72
CA GLN A 197 -17.64 1.88 27.40
C GLN A 197 -19.16 1.97 27.15
N ASN A 198 -19.72 0.99 26.46
CA ASN A 198 -21.15 0.92 26.18
C ASN A 198 -21.96 0.76 27.49
N GLU A 199 -21.49 -0.04 28.42
CA GLU A 199 -22.13 -0.19 29.73
C GLU A 199 -22.07 1.11 30.56
N LYS A 200 -20.91 1.77 30.58
CA LYS A 200 -20.74 3.08 31.25
C LYS A 200 -21.65 4.16 30.63
N SER A 201 -21.85 4.13 29.32
CA SER A 201 -22.71 5.08 28.59
C SER A 201 -24.21 4.83 28.88
N ARG A 202 -24.60 3.57 29.05
CA ARG A 202 -25.98 3.21 29.43
C ARG A 202 -26.34 3.61 30.88
N GLY A 203 -25.33 3.73 31.76
CA GLY A 203 -25.52 4.08 33.17
C GLY A 203 -25.42 5.58 33.51
N LYS A 204 -25.07 6.44 32.53
CA LYS A 204 -24.89 7.88 32.76
C LYS A 204 -25.72 8.70 31.78
N CYS A 205 -26.62 9.53 32.29
CA CYS A 205 -27.05 10.75 31.61
C CYS A 205 -25.81 11.64 31.39
N ALA A 206 -25.60 12.12 30.20
CA ALA A 206 -24.37 12.80 29.80
C ALA A 206 -24.11 14.08 30.57
N GLU A 207 -23.08 14.10 31.41
CA GLU A 207 -22.39 15.33 31.83
C GLU A 207 -21.01 15.36 31.14
N GLU A 208 -20.88 16.18 30.10
CA GLU A 208 -19.59 16.52 29.49
C GLU A 208 -18.74 17.29 30.52
N LYS A 209 -17.71 16.65 31.06
CA LYS A 209 -16.66 17.35 31.81
C LYS A 209 -15.57 17.78 30.87
N THR A 210 -15.60 19.03 30.41
CA THR A 210 -14.45 19.73 29.82
C THR A 210 -13.37 19.88 30.89
N ILE A 211 -12.18 19.35 30.64
CA ILE A 211 -11.00 19.58 31.48
C ILE A 211 -10.41 20.95 31.08
N PRO A 212 -10.39 21.96 31.98
CA PRO A 212 -9.81 23.26 31.63
C PRO A 212 -8.30 23.13 31.38
N GLY A 213 -7.83 23.63 30.22
CA GLY A 213 -6.41 23.64 29.89
C GLY A 213 -5.90 22.46 29.04
N ALA A 214 -6.75 21.50 28.69
CA ALA A 214 -6.37 20.49 27.69
C ALA A 214 -6.25 21.13 26.30
N PRO A 215 -5.23 20.76 25.49
CA PRO A 215 -5.18 21.18 24.08
C PRO A 215 -6.48 20.76 23.40
N VAL A 216 -7.02 21.64 22.57
CA VAL A 216 -8.29 21.39 21.86
C VAL A 216 -8.14 20.11 21.06
N ALA A 217 -8.92 19.09 21.42
CA ALA A 217 -8.97 17.83 20.66
C ALA A 217 -9.35 18.15 19.22
N HIS A 218 -8.59 17.64 18.25
CA HIS A 218 -8.92 17.82 16.84
C HIS A 218 -10.36 17.32 16.59
N PRO A 219 -11.21 18.09 15.88
CA PRO A 219 -12.57 17.71 15.59
C PRO A 219 -12.62 16.59 14.54
N THR A 220 -12.08 15.41 14.88
CA THR A 220 -12.45 14.20 14.17
C THR A 220 -13.89 13.92 14.57
N LYS A 221 -14.83 13.83 13.62
CA LYS A 221 -16.18 13.27 13.83
C LYS A 221 -15.99 12.07 14.76
N VAL A 222 -16.81 11.94 15.79
CA VAL A 222 -16.65 10.95 16.87
C VAL A 222 -16.54 9.56 16.26
N GLN A 223 -15.32 9.15 15.97
CA GLN A 223 -15.04 7.81 15.46
C GLN A 223 -15.19 6.81 16.62
N SER A 224 -15.66 5.62 16.30
CA SER A 224 -15.77 4.53 17.27
C SER A 224 -14.42 4.17 17.90
N ALA A 225 -14.44 3.66 19.14
CA ALA A 225 -13.23 3.23 19.83
C ALA A 225 -12.40 2.20 19.02
N PRO A 226 -12.99 1.19 18.34
CA PRO A 226 -12.25 0.28 17.46
C PRO A 226 -11.50 0.97 16.33
N GLY A 227 -12.15 1.90 15.64
CA GLY A 227 -11.53 2.65 14.52
C GLY A 227 -10.38 3.53 15.01
N ARG A 228 -10.59 4.27 16.10
CA ARG A 228 -9.54 5.10 16.73
C ARG A 228 -8.36 4.27 17.22
N PHE A 229 -8.60 3.11 17.82
CA PHE A 229 -7.54 2.21 18.27
C PHE A 229 -6.66 1.75 17.12
N ASN A 230 -7.25 1.25 16.03
CA ASN A 230 -6.48 0.79 14.88
C ASN A 230 -5.66 1.92 14.27
N GLN A 231 -6.23 3.11 14.10
CA GLN A 231 -5.50 4.28 13.61
C GLN A 231 -4.40 4.73 14.59
N ALA A 232 -4.62 4.64 15.89
CA ALA A 232 -3.62 4.96 16.92
C ALA A 232 -2.38 4.06 16.81
N VAL A 233 -2.56 2.75 16.63
CA VAL A 233 -1.42 1.81 16.47
C VAL A 233 -0.68 2.07 15.16
N MET A 234 -1.41 2.38 14.08
CA MET A 234 -0.80 2.76 12.79
C MET A 234 0.06 4.02 12.93
N ASP A 235 -0.45 5.05 13.61
CA ASP A 235 0.28 6.29 13.85
C ASP A 235 1.47 6.08 14.77
N LEU A 236 1.29 5.38 15.88
CA LEU A 236 2.37 5.03 16.80
C LEU A 236 3.51 4.31 16.07
N GLY A 237 3.16 3.33 15.22
CA GLY A 237 4.14 2.60 14.41
C GLY A 237 4.85 3.47 13.38
N ALA A 238 4.18 4.48 12.85
CA ALA A 238 4.76 5.37 11.83
C ALA A 238 5.63 6.48 12.42
N THR A 239 5.33 6.97 13.64
CA THR A 239 5.94 8.19 14.18
C THR A 239 6.78 7.97 15.43
N VAL A 240 6.46 7.01 16.27
CA VAL A 240 7.10 6.77 17.57
C VAL A 240 7.85 5.44 17.57
N CYS A 241 7.13 4.33 17.40
CA CYS A 241 7.71 2.98 17.40
C CYS A 241 8.23 2.61 16.00
N ILE A 242 9.16 3.40 15.47
CA ILE A 242 9.65 3.32 14.08
C ILE A 242 10.43 2.03 13.77
N PRO A 243 10.44 1.56 12.47
CA PRO A 243 11.11 0.33 12.08
C PRO A 243 12.63 0.47 11.91
N ASN A 244 13.13 1.67 11.64
CA ASN A 244 14.52 1.95 11.37
C ASN A 244 15.03 3.05 12.30
N GLY A 245 16.22 2.87 12.85
CA GLY A 245 16.77 3.78 13.85
C GLY A 245 16.27 3.50 15.27
N LYS A 246 16.56 4.42 16.21
CA LYS A 246 16.12 4.34 17.61
C LYS A 246 14.65 4.79 17.69
N PRO A 247 13.75 3.97 18.25
CA PRO A 247 12.36 4.40 18.50
C PRO A 247 12.33 5.53 19.54
N HIS A 248 11.28 6.37 19.47
CA HIS A 248 11.06 7.48 20.41
C HIS A 248 10.30 6.96 21.65
N CYS A 249 10.95 6.11 22.44
CA CYS A 249 10.32 5.42 23.56
C CYS A 249 9.88 6.35 24.70
N GLU A 250 10.53 7.49 24.86
CA GLU A 250 10.20 8.54 25.84
C GLU A 250 8.79 9.15 25.57
N ASP A 251 8.41 9.23 24.27
CA ASP A 251 7.13 9.78 23.83
C ASP A 251 6.04 8.69 23.67
N CYS A 252 6.39 7.43 23.99
CA CYS A 252 5.53 6.29 23.69
C CYS A 252 4.47 6.08 24.81
N PRO A 253 3.17 6.10 24.49
CA PRO A 253 2.11 5.85 25.46
C PRO A 253 2.15 4.43 26.06
N LEU A 254 2.88 3.52 25.42
CA LEU A 254 3.04 2.13 25.86
C LEU A 254 4.38 1.85 26.55
N SER A 255 5.21 2.87 26.82
CA SER A 255 6.55 2.69 27.42
C SER A 255 6.49 1.89 28.75
N HIS A 256 5.50 2.18 29.59
CA HIS A 256 5.28 1.51 30.87
C HIS A 256 4.85 0.03 30.77
N LEU A 257 4.36 -0.40 29.60
CA LEU A 257 3.96 -1.78 29.30
C LEU A 257 5.01 -2.51 28.46
N CYS A 258 5.97 -1.79 27.87
CA CYS A 258 6.83 -2.30 26.82
C CYS A 258 8.01 -3.10 27.39
N ALA A 259 7.98 -4.41 27.18
CA ALA A 259 9.08 -5.29 27.58
C ALA A 259 10.40 -4.95 26.89
N ALA A 260 10.37 -4.68 25.57
CA ALA A 260 11.57 -4.33 24.83
C ALA A 260 12.20 -3.02 25.31
N PHE A 261 11.43 -2.07 25.79
CA PHE A 261 11.96 -0.83 26.39
C PHE A 261 12.53 -1.09 27.78
N GLY A 262 11.80 -1.82 28.63
CA GLY A 262 12.26 -2.13 29.99
C GLY A 262 13.52 -3.00 30.06
N GLU A 263 13.76 -3.81 29.02
CA GLU A 263 14.91 -4.72 28.93
C GLU A 263 16.01 -4.24 27.94
N ASP A 264 15.89 -3.01 27.42
CA ASP A 264 16.81 -2.41 26.40
C ASP A 264 16.95 -3.25 25.10
N LEU A 265 15.85 -3.88 24.65
CA LEU A 265 15.82 -4.77 23.49
C LEU A 265 15.21 -4.14 22.24
N THR A 266 14.96 -2.84 22.24
CA THR A 266 14.26 -2.15 21.13
C THR A 266 15.02 -2.20 19.79
N ALA A 267 16.34 -2.38 19.83
CA ALA A 267 17.19 -2.53 18.65
C ALA A 267 17.18 -3.97 18.08
N GLU A 268 16.89 -4.96 18.92
CA GLU A 268 16.86 -6.39 18.59
C GLU A 268 15.47 -6.85 18.14
N ILE A 269 14.40 -6.25 18.72
CA ILE A 269 13.01 -6.60 18.43
C ILE A 269 12.39 -5.57 17.48
N PRO A 270 11.79 -6.02 16.37
CA PRO A 270 11.70 -7.42 15.91
C PRO A 270 13.02 -7.92 15.31
N ALA A 271 13.22 -9.24 15.32
CA ALA A 271 14.36 -9.88 14.69
C ALA A 271 14.46 -9.49 13.22
N LYS A 272 15.62 -9.02 12.79
CA LYS A 272 15.87 -8.61 11.41
C LYS A 272 16.08 -9.86 10.54
N THR A 273 15.31 -9.98 9.50
CA THR A 273 15.52 -11.02 8.47
C THR A 273 16.39 -10.44 7.37
N GLU A 274 17.40 -11.18 6.97
CA GLU A 274 18.25 -10.81 5.84
C GLU A 274 17.42 -10.70 4.56
N LYS A 275 17.62 -9.61 3.84
CA LYS A 275 17.01 -9.42 2.52
C LYS A 275 17.87 -10.14 1.49
N LYS A 276 17.29 -11.09 0.77
CA LYS A 276 17.96 -11.69 -0.40
C LYS A 276 18.28 -10.60 -1.43
N ALA A 277 19.47 -10.69 -2.03
CA ALA A 277 19.85 -9.81 -3.13
C ALA A 277 18.84 -9.99 -4.29
N ARG A 278 18.50 -8.88 -4.96
CA ARG A 278 17.61 -8.92 -6.12
C ARG A 278 18.43 -9.28 -7.35
N PRO A 279 17.93 -10.16 -8.23
CA PRO A 279 18.54 -10.37 -9.54
C PRO A 279 18.43 -9.09 -10.39
N VAL A 280 19.48 -8.79 -11.14
CA VAL A 280 19.50 -7.70 -12.11
C VAL A 280 19.20 -8.25 -13.49
N GLU A 281 18.19 -7.70 -14.15
CA GLU A 281 17.79 -8.06 -15.52
C GLU A 281 18.12 -6.90 -16.45
N LYS A 282 19.00 -7.15 -17.43
CA LYS A 282 19.32 -6.20 -18.48
C LYS A 282 18.24 -6.23 -19.56
N ARG A 283 17.82 -5.06 -20.02
CA ARG A 283 16.77 -4.90 -21.04
C ARG A 283 17.14 -3.84 -22.06
N THR A 284 16.68 -4.01 -23.28
CA THR A 284 16.73 -2.97 -24.31
C THR A 284 15.32 -2.45 -24.55
N VAL A 285 15.15 -1.13 -24.48
CA VAL A 285 13.88 -0.43 -24.72
C VAL A 285 13.94 0.27 -26.06
N LEU A 286 12.92 0.09 -26.89
CA LEU A 286 12.82 0.64 -28.23
C LEU A 286 11.71 1.69 -28.27
N VAL A 287 12.06 2.95 -28.36
CA VAL A 287 11.14 4.07 -28.59
C VAL A 287 10.99 4.23 -30.09
N ILE A 288 10.04 3.47 -30.66
CA ILE A 288 9.77 3.48 -32.10
C ILE A 288 8.80 4.62 -32.40
N THR A 289 9.14 5.51 -33.33
CA THR A 289 8.36 6.70 -33.65
C THR A 289 8.32 7.01 -35.14
N ASP A 290 7.16 7.50 -35.59
CA ASP A 290 6.96 8.08 -36.95
C ASP A 290 7.17 9.60 -36.98
N GLY A 291 7.62 10.19 -35.86
CA GLY A 291 7.81 11.63 -35.66
C GLY A 291 6.67 12.30 -34.89
N GLU A 292 5.43 11.82 -35.05
CA GLU A 292 4.24 12.35 -34.35
C GLU A 292 3.74 11.42 -33.25
N ARG A 293 3.88 10.12 -33.45
CA ARG A 293 3.40 9.07 -32.53
C ARG A 293 4.52 8.14 -32.14
N VAL A 294 4.33 7.41 -31.06
CA VAL A 294 5.22 6.35 -30.61
C VAL A 294 4.46 5.03 -30.51
N LEU A 295 5.14 3.94 -30.82
CA LEU A 295 4.58 2.61 -30.69
C LEU A 295 4.64 2.17 -29.22
N LEU A 296 3.49 1.78 -28.68
CA LEU A 296 3.37 1.17 -27.36
C LEU A 296 2.99 -0.30 -27.50
N HIS A 297 3.46 -1.11 -26.58
CA HIS A 297 3.13 -2.53 -26.43
C HIS A 297 2.27 -2.72 -25.19
N ARG A 298 1.19 -3.46 -25.30
CA ARG A 298 0.36 -3.84 -24.16
C ARG A 298 0.88 -5.14 -23.57
N ARG A 299 1.36 -5.08 -22.33
CA ARG A 299 1.86 -6.25 -21.62
C ARG A 299 0.77 -7.31 -21.41
N PRO A 300 1.14 -8.60 -21.35
CA PRO A 300 0.20 -9.67 -21.06
C PRO A 300 -0.60 -9.42 -19.77
N ALA A 301 -1.78 -10.01 -19.66
CA ALA A 301 -2.66 -9.87 -18.50
C ALA A 301 -2.11 -10.49 -17.19
N LYS A 302 -0.98 -11.21 -17.27
CA LYS A 302 -0.30 -11.83 -16.11
C LYS A 302 1.17 -11.43 -16.08
N GLY A 303 1.78 -11.46 -14.89
CA GLY A 303 3.20 -11.14 -14.69
C GLY A 303 3.44 -9.70 -14.25
N LEU A 304 4.71 -9.29 -14.29
CA LEU A 304 5.15 -7.97 -13.84
C LEU A 304 4.57 -6.88 -14.75
N LEU A 305 3.98 -5.83 -14.17
CA LEU A 305 3.31 -4.73 -14.88
C LEU A 305 2.20 -5.21 -15.84
N ALA A 306 1.51 -6.30 -15.50
CA ALA A 306 0.48 -6.92 -16.33
C ALA A 306 -0.52 -5.90 -16.89
N GLY A 307 -0.87 -6.02 -18.19
CA GLY A 307 -1.86 -5.20 -18.89
C GLY A 307 -1.54 -3.71 -19.01
N MET A 308 -0.38 -3.25 -18.56
CA MET A 308 0.07 -1.87 -18.74
C MET A 308 0.67 -1.64 -20.11
N TRP A 309 0.68 -0.37 -20.54
CA TRP A 309 1.42 0.04 -21.70
C TRP A 309 2.91 0.22 -21.37
N GLU A 310 3.75 -0.21 -22.30
CA GLU A 310 5.20 -0.04 -22.24
C GLU A 310 5.75 0.33 -23.62
N PHE A 311 6.97 0.83 -23.69
CA PHE A 311 7.70 0.87 -24.95
C PHE A 311 8.12 -0.55 -25.30
N PRO A 312 8.03 -0.97 -26.58
CA PRO A 312 8.53 -2.26 -27.02
C PRO A 312 9.98 -2.50 -26.58
N GLY A 313 10.34 -3.73 -26.31
CA GLY A 313 11.68 -4.04 -25.87
C GLY A 313 11.96 -5.53 -25.79
N VAL A 314 13.21 -5.85 -25.53
CA VAL A 314 13.69 -7.23 -25.40
C VAL A 314 14.55 -7.39 -24.14
N VAL A 315 14.60 -8.59 -23.62
CA VAL A 315 15.56 -8.95 -22.57
C VAL A 315 16.96 -9.01 -23.20
N GLY A 316 17.94 -8.46 -22.48
CA GLY A 316 19.32 -8.35 -22.93
C GLY A 316 19.70 -6.95 -23.41
N GLU A 317 20.98 -6.78 -23.62
CA GLU A 317 21.60 -5.52 -24.00
C GLU A 317 22.02 -5.56 -25.47
N LEU A 318 21.26 -4.87 -26.32
CA LEU A 318 21.48 -4.86 -27.75
C LEU A 318 22.47 -3.79 -28.20
N SER A 319 23.20 -4.07 -29.31
CA SER A 319 23.90 -3.05 -30.08
C SER A 319 22.92 -2.23 -30.93
N PRO A 320 23.29 -1.05 -31.47
CA PRO A 320 22.42 -0.26 -32.33
C PRO A 320 21.91 -1.04 -33.56
N ALA A 321 22.74 -1.87 -34.17
CA ALA A 321 22.35 -2.71 -35.28
C ALA A 321 21.32 -3.78 -34.87
N ALA A 322 21.57 -4.46 -33.77
CA ALA A 322 20.62 -5.45 -33.24
C ALA A 322 19.29 -4.81 -32.78
N ALA A 323 19.32 -3.57 -32.25
CA ALA A 323 18.12 -2.81 -31.89
C ALA A 323 17.25 -2.47 -33.12
N LYS A 324 17.88 -2.09 -34.25
CA LYS A 324 17.18 -1.90 -35.54
C LYS A 324 16.53 -3.19 -36.04
N LYS A 325 17.26 -4.30 -35.98
CA LYS A 325 16.73 -5.61 -36.37
C LYS A 325 15.55 -6.02 -35.51
N ALA A 326 15.64 -5.82 -34.20
CA ALA A 326 14.54 -6.09 -33.27
C ALA A 326 13.31 -5.22 -33.57
N ALA A 327 13.50 -3.93 -33.87
CA ALA A 327 12.41 -3.02 -34.25
C ALA A 327 11.77 -3.45 -35.59
N ALA A 328 12.57 -3.85 -36.59
CA ALA A 328 12.05 -4.36 -37.84
C ALA A 328 11.19 -5.61 -37.66
N GLY A 329 11.60 -6.54 -36.77
CA GLY A 329 10.81 -7.72 -36.43
C GLY A 329 9.48 -7.36 -35.79
N ILE A 330 9.46 -6.40 -34.82
CA ILE A 330 8.23 -5.88 -34.18
C ILE A 330 7.29 -5.27 -35.23
N LEU A 331 7.83 -4.55 -36.18
CA LEU A 331 7.09 -3.91 -37.28
C LEU A 331 6.74 -4.86 -38.43
N ARG A 332 7.10 -6.14 -38.34
CA ARG A 332 6.96 -7.16 -39.44
C ARG A 332 7.60 -6.74 -40.77
N ARG A 333 8.70 -6.01 -40.68
CA ARG A 333 9.50 -5.55 -41.82
C ARG A 333 10.81 -6.35 -41.96
N GLU A 334 10.76 -7.67 -41.90
CA GLU A 334 11.96 -8.52 -41.85
C GLU A 334 12.96 -8.33 -43.02
N SER A 335 12.50 -7.80 -44.15
CA SER A 335 13.34 -7.53 -45.33
C SER A 335 13.83 -6.08 -45.49
N GLU A 336 13.37 -5.13 -44.67
CA GLU A 336 13.65 -3.71 -44.83
C GLU A 336 14.18 -3.04 -43.55
N GLU A 337 15.40 -3.39 -43.13
CA GLU A 337 16.14 -2.57 -42.14
C GLU A 337 16.61 -1.22 -42.77
N LYS A 338 16.50 -1.10 -44.11
CA LYS A 338 16.83 0.11 -44.85
C LYS A 338 15.83 1.20 -44.54
N GLY A 339 16.33 2.32 -43.99
CA GLY A 339 15.50 3.46 -43.56
C GLY A 339 15.23 3.55 -42.06
N LEU A 340 15.57 2.54 -41.26
CA LEU A 340 15.50 2.65 -39.81
C LEU A 340 16.77 3.30 -39.24
N HIS A 341 16.59 4.36 -38.45
CA HIS A 341 17.69 5.04 -37.79
C HIS A 341 17.59 4.80 -36.28
N ALA A 342 18.67 4.24 -35.69
CA ALA A 342 18.74 4.00 -34.26
C ALA A 342 19.62 5.07 -33.57
N LYS A 343 19.03 5.88 -32.70
CA LYS A 343 19.74 6.86 -31.88
C LYS A 343 19.74 6.40 -30.41
N ARG A 344 20.89 6.42 -29.78
CA ARG A 344 21.04 6.06 -28.37
C ARG A 344 20.28 7.04 -27.49
N LEU A 345 19.50 6.52 -26.53
CA LEU A 345 18.85 7.27 -25.47
C LEU A 345 19.58 7.04 -24.13
N PRO A 346 19.35 7.87 -23.11
CA PRO A 346 19.88 7.66 -21.78
C PRO A 346 19.54 6.28 -21.23
N ASP A 347 20.45 5.69 -20.48
CA ASP A 347 20.19 4.48 -19.71
C ASP A 347 19.25 4.78 -18.55
N SER A 348 18.48 3.80 -18.16
CA SER A 348 17.53 3.91 -17.07
C SER A 348 17.58 2.67 -16.17
N ARG A 349 17.26 2.87 -14.91
CA ARG A 349 17.21 1.81 -13.89
C ARG A 349 15.89 1.85 -13.16
N HIS A 350 15.29 0.69 -12.94
CA HIS A 350 14.09 0.59 -12.12
C HIS A 350 14.16 -0.60 -11.18
N VAL A 351 13.83 -0.36 -9.90
CA VAL A 351 13.92 -1.36 -8.84
C VAL A 351 12.52 -1.81 -8.44
N PHE A 352 12.20 -3.07 -8.70
CA PHE A 352 11.00 -3.74 -8.19
C PHE A 352 11.30 -4.46 -6.87
N SER A 353 10.28 -5.02 -6.23
CA SER A 353 10.44 -5.76 -4.98
C SER A 353 11.34 -7.01 -5.11
N HIS A 354 11.35 -7.67 -6.27
CA HIS A 354 12.00 -8.96 -6.50
C HIS A 354 13.02 -8.99 -7.65
N VAL A 355 13.09 -7.93 -8.47
CA VAL A 355 14.00 -7.82 -9.62
C VAL A 355 14.38 -6.36 -9.81
N GLU A 356 15.52 -6.13 -10.41
CA GLU A 356 15.97 -4.81 -10.84
C GLU A 356 16.17 -4.82 -12.35
N TRP A 357 15.64 -3.81 -13.04
CA TRP A 357 15.86 -3.63 -14.47
C TRP A 357 16.91 -2.57 -14.73
N GLU A 358 17.96 -2.95 -15.48
CA GLU A 358 18.90 -2.04 -16.13
C GLU A 358 18.51 -1.93 -17.60
N MET A 359 18.12 -0.74 -18.03
CA MET A 359 17.51 -0.54 -19.34
C MET A 359 18.38 0.34 -20.23
N ARG A 360 18.69 -0.17 -21.40
CA ARG A 360 19.34 0.56 -22.49
C ARG A 360 18.29 1.02 -23.48
N GLY A 361 18.19 2.34 -23.76
CA GLY A 361 17.21 2.90 -24.67
C GLY A 361 17.73 3.19 -26.07
N TYR A 362 16.90 2.97 -27.07
CA TYR A 362 17.10 3.45 -28.43
C TYR A 362 15.84 4.10 -28.97
N ARG A 363 15.98 5.28 -29.58
CA ARG A 363 14.96 5.85 -30.45
C ARG A 363 15.14 5.25 -31.84
N ILE A 364 14.04 4.75 -32.42
CA ILE A 364 13.99 4.19 -33.78
C ILE A 364 13.02 5.03 -34.58
N ASP A 365 13.54 5.84 -35.49
CA ASP A 365 12.71 6.63 -36.40
C ASP A 365 12.29 5.75 -37.58
N VAL A 366 10.98 5.75 -37.89
CA VAL A 366 10.40 5.00 -39.01
C VAL A 366 9.78 5.96 -40.02
N PRO A 367 9.94 5.74 -41.33
CA PRO A 367 9.50 6.68 -42.36
C PRO A 367 7.96 6.69 -42.55
N GLU A 368 7.28 5.63 -42.17
CA GLU A 368 5.84 5.45 -42.38
C GLU A 368 5.20 4.72 -41.19
N THR A 369 3.95 5.08 -40.92
CA THR A 369 3.14 4.37 -39.94
C THR A 369 2.68 3.02 -40.50
N ILE A 370 3.04 1.94 -39.82
CA ILE A 370 2.65 0.58 -40.17
C ILE A 370 1.56 0.14 -39.23
N ALA A 371 0.60 -0.64 -39.73
CA ALA A 371 -0.41 -1.29 -38.87
C ALA A 371 0.29 -2.28 -37.93
N PRO A 372 0.26 -2.03 -36.60
CA PRO A 372 0.91 -2.90 -35.64
C PRO A 372 0.09 -4.17 -35.42
N GLY A 373 0.71 -5.22 -34.83
CA GLY A 373 -0.03 -6.36 -34.28
C GLY A 373 -1.02 -5.91 -33.17
N ALA A 374 -1.98 -6.76 -32.86
CA ALA A 374 -3.07 -6.44 -31.91
C ALA A 374 -2.58 -6.04 -30.49
N GLU A 375 -1.38 -6.47 -30.11
CA GLU A 375 -0.72 -6.13 -28.84
C GLU A 375 -0.01 -4.77 -28.84
N TYR A 376 0.09 -4.11 -30.00
CA TYR A 376 0.73 -2.81 -30.17
C TYR A 376 -0.28 -1.73 -30.55
N SER A 377 0.00 -0.49 -30.17
CA SER A 377 -0.82 0.68 -30.52
C SER A 377 0.08 1.89 -30.72
N TRP A 378 -0.13 2.64 -31.80
CA TRP A 378 0.45 3.97 -31.95
C TRP A 378 -0.27 4.95 -31.02
N ALA A 379 0.51 5.78 -30.31
CA ALA A 379 -0.01 6.77 -29.38
C ALA A 379 0.71 8.11 -29.56
N THR A 380 -0.04 9.17 -29.58
CA THR A 380 0.48 10.55 -29.54
C THR A 380 1.00 10.89 -28.13
N PRO A 381 1.89 11.88 -27.98
CA PRO A 381 2.29 12.38 -26.67
C PRO A 381 1.11 12.82 -25.80
N ARG A 382 0.04 13.34 -26.42
CA ARG A 382 -1.17 13.72 -25.72
C ARG A 382 -1.90 12.50 -25.13
N GLU A 383 -2.14 11.46 -25.91
CA GLU A 383 -2.75 10.20 -25.43
C GLU A 383 -1.93 9.56 -24.31
N ILE A 384 -0.58 9.58 -24.41
CA ILE A 384 0.31 9.09 -23.36
C ILE A 384 0.13 9.91 -22.08
N ARG A 385 -0.05 11.21 -22.19
CA ARG A 385 -0.26 12.10 -21.04
C ARG A 385 -1.63 11.91 -20.38
N GLU A 386 -2.69 11.77 -21.18
CA GLU A 386 -4.07 11.87 -20.72
C GLU A 386 -4.78 10.52 -20.59
N GLU A 387 -4.46 9.54 -21.43
CA GLU A 387 -5.27 8.31 -21.58
C GLU A 387 -4.49 7.02 -21.33
N ARG A 388 -3.22 6.94 -21.79
CA ARG A 388 -2.45 5.70 -21.76
C ARG A 388 -1.61 5.60 -20.49
N GLY A 389 -1.89 4.63 -19.62
CA GLY A 389 -1.10 4.36 -18.42
C GLY A 389 0.21 3.65 -18.76
N VAL A 390 1.27 4.41 -19.01
CA VAL A 390 2.61 3.84 -19.23
C VAL A 390 3.27 3.53 -17.89
N ALA A 391 3.77 2.30 -17.75
CA ALA A 391 4.38 1.85 -16.50
C ALA A 391 5.53 2.77 -16.05
N SER A 392 5.56 3.09 -14.75
CA SER A 392 6.55 4.01 -14.15
C SER A 392 8.00 3.58 -14.33
N ALA A 393 8.25 2.29 -14.59
CA ALA A 393 9.56 1.78 -14.95
C ALA A 393 10.14 2.47 -16.20
N PHE A 394 9.28 2.91 -17.10
CA PHE A 394 9.66 3.56 -18.35
C PHE A 394 9.60 5.09 -18.28
N ARG A 395 9.52 5.68 -17.08
CA ARG A 395 9.40 7.13 -16.88
C ARG A 395 10.44 7.93 -17.67
N THR A 396 11.71 7.50 -17.66
CA THR A 396 12.79 8.18 -18.38
C THR A 396 12.45 8.37 -19.86
N TYR A 397 11.98 7.32 -20.51
CA TYR A 397 11.66 7.36 -21.96
C TYR A 397 10.34 8.08 -22.23
N ARG A 398 9.34 7.88 -21.37
CA ARG A 398 8.08 8.62 -21.45
C ARG A 398 8.30 10.14 -21.36
N ASP A 399 9.09 10.57 -20.38
CA ASP A 399 9.33 12.00 -20.16
C ASP A 399 10.12 12.65 -21.31
N LEU A 400 10.97 11.88 -22.03
CA LEU A 400 11.61 12.33 -23.26
C LEU A 400 10.57 12.59 -24.36
N ILE A 401 9.65 11.66 -24.58
CA ILE A 401 8.57 11.81 -25.58
C ILE A 401 7.68 13.00 -25.26
N LEU A 402 7.30 13.18 -24.01
CA LEU A 402 6.45 14.30 -23.60
C LEU A 402 7.14 15.67 -23.71
N LYS A 403 8.46 15.72 -23.85
CA LYS A 403 9.27 16.93 -24.11
C LYS A 403 9.54 17.17 -25.59
N GLY A 404 9.07 16.30 -26.48
CA GLY A 404 9.24 16.46 -27.93
C GLY A 404 10.55 15.88 -28.48
N ILE A 405 11.12 14.88 -27.81
CA ILE A 405 12.36 14.21 -28.25
C ILE A 405 12.02 12.90 -28.94
#